data_cfa511e2a3e7e51ac05ac3073cc5d28d
#
_entry.id   cfa511e2a3e7e51ac05ac3073cc5d28d
#
_cell.length_a   1.000
_cell.length_b   1.000
_cell.length_c   1.000
_cell.angle_alpha   90.00
_cell.angle_beta   90.00
_cell.angle_gamma   90.00
#
_symmetry.space_group_name_H-M   'P 1'
#
loop_
_entity.id
_entity.type
_entity.pdbx_description
1 polymer ?
#
loop_
_entity_poly.entity_id
_entity_poly.type
_entity_poly.pdbx_seq_one_letter_code
_entity_poly.pdbx_strand_id
1 'polypeptide(L)'
;TQMTQGYLVYGTNTHESDMSYPMFMISFTEMMGDMYPGGSNSGYDWFRAYNCMNENMGSTGYYAYLPWRTLYMYVKSANDVIRAYKAMENPTKTDDNYVAMAYACRAFDYYMLMVTYEPKANIYTDCSKVLGLTVPIVTDETTEKESANNPRVTHAEMMKFILADLDKAEEIFKTTGYTTTTHTAPDLAVVYGLKAKVYLWDEQYDEAYTYANLAIETAEKQGAEMMSKSELTNANTAFAMATSGWMWYGHYSAENLNNLSNLAGMLSGEAEWSYSNLTQPIIDKSLYDKMGVNDYRRKQFLDPNRKKGDYQTSRDEDFIANAPDYLALKFRCASGDTKTYSVGAATDVPFMRLEEMYLIRAEAAGMSKSVYEGMELLNDWVRKYRDPAYNKVVDNERDMQLAVLDQMRIEFWGEGNAFPSAKRIQPGVMQYYKGTNAPANIYYINAQGMKPNWNYVIPNAEVQVNKAVKDQNNPDPTMSIDVSTAQMGIYAPANY
;
A
#
# COMPACT_ATOMS: atom_id res chain seq x y z
N THR A 1 -17.30 -1.94 1.23
CA THR A 1 -17.47 -3.10 2.14
C THR A 1 -16.66 -4.33 1.73
N GLN A 2 -16.53 -4.66 0.44
CA GLN A 2 -15.77 -5.83 0.01
C GLN A 2 -14.25 -5.69 0.20
N MET A 3 -13.68 -4.51 0.12
CA MET A 3 -12.23 -4.28 0.31
C MET A 3 -11.75 -4.65 1.71
N THR A 4 -12.66 -4.72 2.67
CA THR A 4 -12.41 -5.17 4.03
C THR A 4 -13.01 -6.54 4.35
N GLN A 5 -13.82 -7.12 3.44
CA GLN A 5 -14.55 -8.38 3.65
C GLN A 5 -14.09 -9.52 2.73
N GLY A 6 -12.97 -9.38 2.04
CA GLY A 6 -12.51 -10.34 1.02
C GLY A 6 -12.52 -11.81 1.44
N TYR A 7 -12.55 -12.04 2.71
CA TYR A 7 -12.45 -13.34 3.34
C TYR A 7 -13.71 -14.20 3.36
N LEU A 8 -14.86 -13.62 3.68
CA LEU A 8 -16.09 -14.40 3.92
C LEU A 8 -16.58 -15.21 2.72
N VAL A 9 -15.95 -15.04 1.55
CA VAL A 9 -16.42 -15.61 0.30
C VAL A 9 -15.90 -17.04 0.07
N TYR A 10 -14.85 -17.53 0.78
CA TYR A 10 -14.15 -18.72 0.26
C TYR A 10 -13.94 -19.89 1.20
N GLY A 11 -14.32 -19.86 2.48
CA GLY A 11 -14.44 -21.05 3.35
C GLY A 11 -13.27 -22.05 3.36
N THR A 12 -12.08 -21.64 2.89
CA THR A 12 -10.89 -22.46 2.87
C THR A 12 -9.94 -21.99 3.95
N ASN A 13 -9.11 -22.85 4.49
CA ASN A 13 -8.11 -22.60 5.52
C ASN A 13 -7.04 -21.57 5.14
N THR A 14 -7.39 -20.60 4.32
CA THR A 14 -6.50 -19.55 3.86
C THR A 14 -6.48 -18.41 4.87
N HIS A 15 -5.36 -17.80 4.97
CA HIS A 15 -5.13 -16.67 5.85
C HIS A 15 -5.87 -15.44 5.30
N GLU A 16 -6.80 -14.95 6.03
CA GLU A 16 -7.83 -14.01 5.60
C GLU A 16 -7.32 -12.60 5.38
N SER A 17 -6.29 -12.20 6.13
CA SER A 17 -5.55 -10.98 5.90
C SER A 17 -4.92 -10.92 4.51
N ASP A 18 -4.73 -12.06 3.88
CA ASP A 18 -4.14 -12.16 2.55
C ASP A 18 -5.14 -11.95 1.43
N MET A 19 -6.43 -11.87 1.76
CA MET A 19 -7.53 -11.83 0.80
C MET A 19 -8.23 -10.46 0.71
N SER A 20 -7.68 -9.44 1.36
CA SER A 20 -8.26 -8.11 1.36
C SER A 20 -7.18 -7.04 1.15
N TYR A 21 -7.57 -5.78 1.14
CA TYR A 21 -6.62 -4.67 0.97
C TYR A 21 -5.41 -4.70 1.93
N PRO A 22 -5.53 -5.10 3.21
CA PRO A 22 -4.38 -5.27 4.10
C PRO A 22 -3.25 -6.14 3.58
N MET A 23 -3.52 -7.10 2.70
CA MET A 23 -2.48 -7.88 2.03
C MET A 23 -1.48 -6.98 1.27
N PHE A 24 -1.97 -5.97 0.55
CA PHE A 24 -1.11 -5.03 -0.17
C PHE A 24 -0.34 -4.12 0.79
N MET A 25 -0.98 -3.70 1.89
CA MET A 25 -0.32 -2.88 2.91
C MET A 25 0.91 -3.59 3.48
N ILE A 26 0.76 -4.84 3.85
CA ILE A 26 1.81 -5.66 4.45
C ILE A 26 2.86 -6.03 3.41
N SER A 27 2.44 -6.71 2.33
CA SER A 27 3.38 -7.23 1.33
C SER A 27 4.21 -6.15 0.66
N PHE A 28 3.63 -5.01 0.33
CA PHE A 28 4.34 -3.91 -0.29
C PHE A 28 5.39 -3.30 0.65
N THR A 29 5.05 -3.17 1.95
CA THR A 29 6.00 -2.68 2.95
C THR A 29 7.17 -3.65 3.14
N GLU A 30 6.90 -4.96 3.19
CA GLU A 30 7.92 -5.99 3.32
C GLU A 30 8.82 -6.09 2.08
N MET A 31 8.23 -6.01 0.89
CA MET A 31 8.97 -6.12 -0.36
C MET A 31 9.96 -4.97 -0.53
N MET A 32 9.65 -3.78 -0.02
CA MET A 32 10.60 -2.66 0.03
C MET A 32 11.72 -2.85 1.05
N GLY A 33 11.62 -3.85 1.94
CA GLY A 33 12.60 -4.09 3.00
C GLY A 33 12.41 -3.20 4.23
N ASP A 34 11.22 -2.64 4.41
CA ASP A 34 10.94 -1.67 5.47
C ASP A 34 10.43 -2.32 6.76
N MET A 35 10.05 -3.59 6.70
CA MET A 35 9.45 -4.33 7.81
C MET A 35 10.06 -5.73 7.96
N TYR A 36 10.25 -6.15 9.20
CA TYR A 36 10.68 -7.49 9.59
C TYR A 36 9.85 -8.02 10.76
N PRO A 37 9.81 -9.35 10.97
CA PRO A 37 9.34 -9.92 12.22
C PRO A 37 10.40 -9.73 13.31
N GLY A 38 10.05 -9.14 14.43
CA GLY A 38 10.94 -8.89 15.58
C GLY A 38 10.91 -9.98 16.65
N GLY A 39 10.00 -10.93 16.55
CA GLY A 39 9.83 -12.01 17.50
C GLY A 39 10.57 -13.29 17.13
N SER A 40 10.33 -14.36 17.89
CA SER A 40 10.86 -15.69 17.55
C SER A 40 10.20 -16.20 16.28
N ASN A 41 10.97 -16.67 15.32
CA ASN A 41 10.46 -17.34 14.14
C ASN A 41 9.68 -18.61 14.53
N SER A 42 8.36 -18.53 14.49
CA SER A 42 7.45 -19.61 14.89
C SER A 42 6.95 -20.47 13.71
N GLY A 43 7.44 -20.22 12.49
CA GLY A 43 6.94 -20.87 11.28
C GLY A 43 5.74 -20.16 10.64
N TYR A 44 5.16 -19.18 11.28
CA TYR A 44 4.16 -18.26 10.70
C TYR A 44 4.84 -17.04 10.11
N ASP A 45 5.87 -17.28 9.33
CA ASP A 45 6.74 -16.25 8.77
C ASP A 45 6.20 -15.77 7.41
N TRP A 46 5.20 -14.92 7.46
CA TRP A 46 4.64 -14.24 6.31
C TRP A 46 5.67 -13.34 5.63
N PHE A 47 6.48 -12.67 6.42
CA PHE A 47 7.53 -11.77 5.96
C PHE A 47 8.54 -12.49 5.08
N ARG A 48 8.86 -13.75 5.40
CA ARG A 48 9.73 -14.57 4.57
C ARG A 48 9.17 -14.80 3.17
N ALA A 49 7.86 -15.03 3.07
CA ALA A 49 7.21 -15.28 1.79
C ALA A 49 7.28 -14.07 0.85
N TYR A 50 7.14 -12.88 1.39
CA TYR A 50 7.21 -11.63 0.61
C TYR A 50 8.65 -11.13 0.42
N ASN A 51 9.49 -11.25 1.43
CA ASN A 51 10.86 -10.76 1.37
C ASN A 51 11.77 -11.57 0.48
N CYS A 52 11.60 -12.88 0.43
CA CYS A 52 12.37 -13.73 -0.47
C CYS A 52 11.48 -14.38 -1.53
N MET A 53 12.09 -14.64 -2.68
CA MET A 53 11.42 -15.24 -3.83
C MET A 53 11.33 -16.74 -3.66
N ASN A 54 10.52 -17.19 -2.73
CA ASN A 54 10.22 -18.59 -2.54
C ASN A 54 9.12 -19.07 -3.52
N GLU A 55 8.83 -20.35 -3.53
CA GLU A 55 7.86 -20.98 -4.41
C GLU A 55 6.46 -20.33 -4.38
N ASN A 56 6.09 -19.69 -3.26
CA ASN A 56 4.79 -19.04 -3.11
C ASN A 56 4.66 -17.76 -3.94
N MET A 57 5.78 -17.19 -4.42
CA MET A 57 5.79 -16.04 -5.32
C MET A 57 5.77 -16.43 -6.80
N GLY A 58 5.91 -17.73 -7.13
CA GLY A 58 5.81 -18.23 -8.49
C GLY A 58 4.36 -18.37 -8.98
N SER A 59 4.17 -18.69 -10.26
CA SER A 59 2.85 -18.73 -10.92
C SER A 59 1.86 -19.75 -10.34
N THR A 60 2.34 -20.78 -9.66
CA THR A 60 1.53 -21.76 -8.93
C THR A 60 1.38 -21.43 -7.46
N GLY A 61 2.05 -20.36 -7.01
CA GLY A 61 2.11 -19.98 -5.63
C GLY A 61 0.91 -19.16 -5.17
N TYR A 62 0.72 -19.20 -3.88
CA TYR A 62 -0.41 -18.58 -3.20
C TYR A 62 -0.40 -17.05 -3.32
N TYR A 63 0.78 -16.42 -3.18
CA TYR A 63 0.92 -14.96 -3.22
C TYR A 63 0.84 -14.39 -4.64
N ALA A 64 1.01 -15.19 -5.68
CA ALA A 64 0.69 -14.78 -7.04
C ALA A 64 -0.83 -14.82 -7.30
N TYR A 65 -1.52 -15.80 -6.72
CA TYR A 65 -2.94 -16.05 -6.94
C TYR A 65 -3.85 -15.07 -6.22
N LEU A 66 -3.57 -14.78 -4.93
CA LEU A 66 -4.46 -13.99 -4.09
C LEU A 66 -4.66 -12.54 -4.58
N PRO A 67 -3.61 -11.76 -4.91
CA PRO A 67 -3.78 -10.40 -5.39
C PRO A 67 -4.62 -10.34 -6.68
N TRP A 68 -4.34 -11.25 -7.62
CA TRP A 68 -5.09 -11.35 -8.88
C TRP A 68 -6.58 -11.56 -8.63
N ARG A 69 -6.89 -12.61 -7.88
CA ARG A 69 -8.26 -12.98 -7.56
C ARG A 69 -9.00 -11.87 -6.82
N THR A 70 -8.37 -11.31 -5.79
CA THR A 70 -8.99 -10.27 -4.94
C THR A 70 -9.33 -9.03 -5.76
N LEU A 71 -8.40 -8.52 -6.55
CA LEU A 71 -8.64 -7.32 -7.36
C LEU A 71 -9.70 -7.55 -8.45
N TYR A 72 -9.66 -8.68 -9.16
CA TYR A 72 -10.71 -8.98 -10.15
C TYR A 72 -12.09 -9.25 -9.53
N MET A 73 -12.14 -9.72 -8.29
CA MET A 73 -13.41 -9.81 -7.56
C MET A 73 -13.97 -8.41 -7.25
N TYR A 74 -13.12 -7.46 -6.91
CA TYR A 74 -13.54 -6.06 -6.71
C TYR A 74 -13.98 -5.42 -8.03
N VAL A 75 -13.22 -5.62 -9.11
CA VAL A 75 -13.62 -5.21 -10.48
C VAL A 75 -14.98 -5.77 -10.85
N LYS A 76 -15.22 -7.06 -10.59
CA LYS A 76 -16.54 -7.67 -10.82
C LYS A 76 -17.63 -6.97 -10.05
N SER A 77 -17.42 -6.63 -8.80
CA SER A 77 -18.40 -5.96 -7.96
C SER A 77 -18.73 -4.56 -8.47
N ALA A 78 -17.73 -3.81 -8.91
CA ALA A 78 -17.93 -2.51 -9.55
C ALA A 78 -18.71 -2.65 -10.87
N ASN A 79 -18.35 -3.65 -11.70
CA ASN A 79 -19.06 -3.96 -12.94
C ASN A 79 -20.54 -4.31 -12.70
N ASP A 80 -20.87 -5.05 -11.65
CA ASP A 80 -22.24 -5.40 -11.31
C ASP A 80 -23.07 -4.15 -10.96
N VAL A 81 -22.51 -3.18 -10.24
CA VAL A 81 -23.17 -1.89 -9.95
C VAL A 81 -23.37 -1.08 -11.24
N ILE A 82 -22.34 -0.97 -12.07
CA ILE A 82 -22.40 -0.23 -13.35
C ILE A 82 -23.46 -0.85 -14.28
N ARG A 83 -23.51 -2.19 -14.37
CA ARG A 83 -24.51 -2.91 -15.17
C ARG A 83 -25.91 -2.65 -14.65
N ALA A 84 -26.12 -2.71 -13.34
CA ALA A 84 -27.42 -2.44 -12.73
C ALA A 84 -27.88 -1.02 -13.01
N TYR A 85 -27.00 -0.03 -12.88
CA TYR A 85 -27.30 1.37 -13.18
C TYR A 85 -27.70 1.57 -14.65
N LYS A 86 -26.95 1.00 -15.60
CA LYS A 86 -27.26 1.09 -17.04
C LYS A 86 -28.63 0.50 -17.41
N ALA A 87 -29.17 -0.41 -16.59
CA ALA A 87 -30.47 -1.02 -16.79
C ALA A 87 -31.63 -0.23 -16.18
N MET A 88 -31.36 0.87 -15.45
CA MET A 88 -32.39 1.71 -14.85
C MET A 88 -33.04 2.64 -15.91
N GLU A 89 -34.37 2.70 -15.93
CA GLU A 89 -35.08 3.62 -16.81
C GLU A 89 -35.01 5.07 -16.31
N ASN A 90 -35.03 5.28 -15.02
CA ASN A 90 -35.08 6.61 -14.39
C ASN A 90 -34.17 6.62 -13.14
N PRO A 91 -32.85 6.69 -13.30
CA PRO A 91 -31.95 6.75 -12.17
C PRO A 91 -32.17 8.01 -11.33
N THR A 92 -32.05 7.88 -10.02
CA THR A 92 -32.10 9.00 -9.08
C THR A 92 -30.70 9.58 -8.87
N LYS A 93 -30.63 10.79 -8.28
CA LYS A 93 -29.34 11.38 -7.87
C LYS A 93 -28.51 10.45 -6.95
N THR A 94 -29.18 9.64 -6.14
CA THR A 94 -28.51 8.64 -5.29
C THR A 94 -27.89 7.53 -6.12
N ASP A 95 -28.61 7.06 -7.15
CA ASP A 95 -28.11 6.03 -8.08
C ASP A 95 -26.93 6.58 -8.89
N ASP A 96 -26.97 7.86 -9.31
CA ASP A 96 -25.86 8.55 -9.96
C ASP A 96 -24.62 8.54 -9.06
N ASN A 97 -24.76 8.84 -7.77
CA ASN A 97 -23.63 8.80 -6.83
C ASN A 97 -23.08 7.38 -6.65
N TYR A 98 -23.94 6.35 -6.58
CA TYR A 98 -23.46 4.97 -6.46
C TYR A 98 -22.69 4.49 -7.70
N VAL A 99 -23.13 4.84 -8.90
CA VAL A 99 -22.39 4.49 -10.11
C VAL A 99 -21.06 5.26 -10.21
N ALA A 100 -21.01 6.52 -9.77
CA ALA A 100 -19.77 7.28 -9.69
C ALA A 100 -18.76 6.64 -8.73
N MET A 101 -19.22 6.19 -7.56
CA MET A 101 -18.40 5.41 -6.63
C MET A 101 -17.89 4.11 -7.27
N ALA A 102 -18.74 3.40 -8.03
CA ALA A 102 -18.35 2.18 -8.71
C ALA A 102 -17.28 2.42 -9.79
N TYR A 103 -17.39 3.51 -10.57
CA TYR A 103 -16.35 3.91 -11.51
C TYR A 103 -15.03 4.25 -10.80
N ALA A 104 -15.08 5.02 -9.71
CA ALA A 104 -13.89 5.35 -8.93
C ALA A 104 -13.23 4.11 -8.31
N CYS A 105 -14.01 3.16 -7.76
CA CYS A 105 -13.52 1.90 -7.23
C CYS A 105 -12.90 1.03 -8.33
N ARG A 106 -13.55 0.89 -9.50
CA ARG A 106 -13.00 0.12 -10.62
C ARG A 106 -11.69 0.70 -11.14
N ALA A 107 -11.60 2.02 -11.21
CA ALA A 107 -10.36 2.72 -11.56
C ALA A 107 -9.25 2.44 -10.55
N PHE A 108 -9.55 2.47 -9.25
CA PHE A 108 -8.60 2.11 -8.20
C PHE A 108 -8.14 0.66 -8.29
N ASP A 109 -9.06 -0.27 -8.53
CA ASP A 109 -8.75 -1.70 -8.66
C ASP A 109 -7.82 -1.96 -9.86
N TYR A 110 -8.07 -1.30 -11.00
CA TYR A 110 -7.20 -1.38 -12.17
C TYR A 110 -5.86 -0.66 -11.97
N TYR A 111 -5.83 0.44 -11.23
CA TYR A 111 -4.57 1.05 -10.81
C TYR A 111 -3.73 0.07 -9.96
N MET A 112 -4.34 -0.60 -8.98
CA MET A 112 -3.66 -1.60 -8.15
C MET A 112 -3.20 -2.82 -8.97
N LEU A 113 -4.02 -3.30 -9.92
CA LEU A 113 -3.65 -4.35 -10.88
C LEU A 113 -2.46 -3.91 -11.74
N MET A 114 -2.48 -2.70 -12.27
CA MET A 114 -1.40 -2.14 -13.08
C MET A 114 -0.11 -2.06 -12.25
N VAL A 115 -0.13 -1.45 -11.07
CA VAL A 115 1.04 -1.36 -10.19
C VAL A 115 1.62 -2.74 -9.85
N THR A 116 0.76 -3.72 -9.61
CA THR A 116 1.17 -5.07 -9.21
C THR A 116 1.76 -5.86 -10.37
N TYR A 117 1.08 -5.89 -11.53
CA TYR A 117 1.36 -6.82 -12.62
C TYR A 117 2.05 -6.20 -13.84
N GLU A 118 2.04 -4.87 -14.02
CA GLU A 118 2.85 -4.25 -15.06
C GLU A 118 4.34 -4.42 -14.73
N PRO A 119 5.12 -5.12 -15.56
CA PRO A 119 6.52 -5.32 -15.26
C PRO A 119 7.33 -4.05 -15.52
N LYS A 120 8.22 -3.75 -14.60
CA LYS A 120 9.30 -2.79 -14.82
C LYS A 120 10.60 -3.54 -15.12
N ALA A 121 11.43 -2.98 -16.00
CA ALA A 121 12.74 -3.56 -16.32
C ALA A 121 13.59 -3.67 -15.04
N ASN A 122 14.30 -4.78 -14.91
CA ASN A 122 15.24 -5.03 -13.81
C ASN A 122 16.41 -5.89 -14.32
N ILE A 123 17.48 -5.98 -13.55
CA ILE A 123 18.68 -6.71 -13.96
C ILE A 123 18.61 -8.23 -13.69
N TYR A 124 17.55 -8.72 -13.04
CA TYR A 124 17.44 -10.10 -12.57
C TYR A 124 16.57 -10.98 -13.47
N THR A 125 15.60 -10.40 -14.17
CA THR A 125 14.68 -11.13 -15.04
C THR A 125 14.54 -10.43 -16.39
N ASP A 126 14.45 -11.20 -17.47
CA ASP A 126 14.20 -10.66 -18.80
C ASP A 126 12.70 -10.42 -19.02
N CYS A 127 12.27 -9.17 -18.83
CA CYS A 127 10.91 -8.72 -19.06
C CYS A 127 10.68 -8.19 -20.49
N SER A 128 11.65 -8.25 -21.39
CA SER A 128 11.62 -7.56 -22.70
C SER A 128 10.37 -7.83 -23.53
N LYS A 129 9.82 -9.05 -23.45
CA LYS A 129 8.62 -9.46 -24.19
C LYS A 129 7.30 -8.91 -23.65
N VAL A 130 7.29 -8.45 -22.41
CA VAL A 130 6.06 -8.07 -21.68
C VAL A 130 6.12 -6.65 -21.11
N LEU A 131 7.22 -5.92 -21.33
CA LEU A 131 7.30 -4.52 -20.96
C LEU A 131 6.17 -3.71 -21.61
N GLY A 132 5.53 -2.85 -20.82
CA GLY A 132 4.40 -2.04 -21.27
C GLY A 132 3.08 -2.80 -21.38
N LEU A 133 3.02 -4.09 -20.99
CA LEU A 133 1.75 -4.81 -20.84
C LEU A 133 1.27 -4.74 -19.39
N THR A 134 0.00 -4.43 -19.21
CA THR A 134 -0.65 -4.36 -17.89
C THR A 134 -1.41 -5.66 -17.57
N VAL A 135 -2.73 -5.63 -17.54
CA VAL A 135 -3.59 -6.81 -17.32
C VAL A 135 -4.77 -6.79 -18.30
N PRO A 136 -5.52 -7.89 -18.46
CA PRO A 136 -6.76 -7.89 -19.23
C PRO A 136 -7.80 -6.93 -18.64
N ILE A 137 -8.50 -6.18 -19.49
CA ILE A 137 -9.64 -5.36 -19.07
C ILE A 137 -10.92 -6.22 -19.14
N VAL A 138 -11.67 -6.23 -18.02
CA VAL A 138 -12.98 -6.88 -17.88
C VAL A 138 -13.98 -5.81 -17.45
N THR A 139 -15.01 -5.58 -18.25
CA THR A 139 -16.05 -4.58 -18.01
C THR A 139 -17.39 -5.23 -17.69
N ASP A 140 -18.38 -4.40 -17.39
CA ASP A 140 -19.76 -4.82 -17.22
C ASP A 140 -20.39 -5.44 -18.50
N GLU A 141 -19.76 -5.25 -19.65
CA GLU A 141 -20.18 -5.79 -20.96
C GLU A 141 -19.39 -7.03 -21.38
N THR A 142 -18.26 -7.33 -20.73
CA THR A 142 -17.41 -8.46 -21.08
C THR A 142 -18.11 -9.80 -20.78
N THR A 143 -18.25 -10.63 -21.79
CA THR A 143 -18.85 -11.95 -21.69
C THR A 143 -17.85 -13.01 -21.19
N GLU A 144 -18.36 -14.14 -20.67
CA GLU A 144 -17.53 -15.26 -20.28
C GLU A 144 -16.67 -15.79 -21.45
N LYS A 145 -17.25 -15.81 -22.65
CA LYS A 145 -16.53 -16.24 -23.87
C LYS A 145 -15.35 -15.33 -24.22
N GLU A 146 -15.55 -14.01 -24.08
CA GLU A 146 -14.48 -13.03 -24.30
C GLU A 146 -13.40 -13.14 -23.22
N SER A 147 -13.80 -13.32 -21.97
CA SER A 147 -12.86 -13.51 -20.85
C SER A 147 -11.94 -14.72 -21.03
N ALA A 148 -12.41 -15.80 -21.69
CA ALA A 148 -11.61 -16.99 -21.96
C ALA A 148 -10.47 -16.78 -22.97
N ASN A 149 -10.43 -15.63 -23.68
CA ASN A 149 -9.36 -15.26 -24.61
C ASN A 149 -9.14 -13.73 -24.58
N ASN A 150 -8.93 -13.18 -23.40
CA ASN A 150 -8.76 -11.75 -23.14
C ASN A 150 -7.27 -11.42 -22.91
N PRO A 151 -6.56 -10.81 -23.86
CA PRO A 151 -5.14 -10.52 -23.70
C PRO A 151 -4.90 -9.39 -22.70
N ARG A 152 -3.67 -9.30 -22.24
CA ARG A 152 -3.18 -8.11 -21.54
C ARG A 152 -3.25 -6.90 -22.49
N VAL A 153 -3.67 -5.77 -21.95
CA VAL A 153 -3.67 -4.51 -22.71
C VAL A 153 -2.36 -3.74 -22.49
N THR A 154 -2.08 -2.83 -23.38
CA THR A 154 -0.91 -1.94 -23.24
C THR A 154 -1.10 -0.95 -22.08
N HIS A 155 0.01 -0.40 -21.59
CA HIS A 155 0.00 0.67 -20.60
C HIS A 155 -0.91 1.83 -21.02
N ALA A 156 -0.78 2.30 -22.26
CA ALA A 156 -1.59 3.42 -22.78
C ALA A 156 -3.09 3.11 -22.81
N GLU A 157 -3.47 1.88 -23.17
CA GLU A 157 -4.88 1.45 -23.15
C GLU A 157 -5.41 1.39 -21.72
N MET A 158 -4.63 0.88 -20.77
CA MET A 158 -5.01 0.83 -19.37
C MET A 158 -5.14 2.24 -18.77
N MET A 159 -4.19 3.12 -19.02
CA MET A 159 -4.27 4.53 -18.62
C MET A 159 -5.54 5.21 -19.14
N LYS A 160 -5.83 5.04 -20.42
CA LYS A 160 -7.06 5.56 -21.03
C LYS A 160 -8.31 5.01 -20.35
N PHE A 161 -8.33 3.72 -20.03
CA PHE A 161 -9.47 3.08 -19.37
C PHE A 161 -9.69 3.61 -17.95
N ILE A 162 -8.63 3.65 -17.13
CA ILE A 162 -8.68 4.16 -15.76
C ILE A 162 -9.12 5.61 -15.72
N LEU A 163 -8.51 6.46 -16.55
CA LEU A 163 -8.85 7.89 -16.61
C LEU A 163 -10.27 8.12 -17.09
N ALA A 164 -10.78 7.33 -18.07
CA ALA A 164 -12.17 7.43 -18.51
C ALA A 164 -13.18 7.10 -17.41
N ASP A 165 -12.89 6.15 -16.53
CA ASP A 165 -13.73 5.86 -15.37
C ASP A 165 -13.66 6.98 -14.33
N LEU A 166 -12.47 7.53 -14.07
CA LEU A 166 -12.29 8.66 -13.16
C LEU A 166 -12.95 9.94 -13.70
N ASP A 167 -12.93 10.17 -15.02
CA ASP A 167 -13.62 11.31 -15.65
C ASP A 167 -15.14 11.22 -15.48
N LYS A 168 -15.72 10.02 -15.66
CA LYS A 168 -17.15 9.79 -15.40
C LYS A 168 -17.52 10.04 -13.94
N ALA A 169 -16.72 9.52 -13.01
CA ALA A 169 -16.94 9.74 -11.59
C ALA A 169 -16.84 11.23 -11.23
N GLU A 170 -15.85 11.94 -11.76
CA GLU A 170 -15.67 13.38 -11.58
C GLU A 170 -16.86 14.18 -12.08
N GLU A 171 -17.31 13.91 -13.32
CA GLU A 171 -18.45 14.59 -13.93
C GLU A 171 -19.74 14.43 -13.09
N ILE A 172 -20.01 13.19 -12.67
CA ILE A 172 -21.19 12.88 -11.86
C ILE A 172 -21.11 13.57 -10.50
N PHE A 173 -20.00 13.46 -9.77
CA PHE A 173 -19.86 14.10 -8.46
C PHE A 173 -19.92 15.63 -8.53
N LYS A 174 -19.39 16.25 -9.58
CA LYS A 174 -19.55 17.69 -9.83
C LYS A 174 -21.01 18.07 -10.08
N THR A 175 -21.73 17.27 -10.87
CA THR A 175 -23.13 17.52 -11.21
C THR A 175 -24.04 17.32 -10.01
N THR A 176 -23.81 16.26 -9.24
CA THR A 176 -24.64 15.94 -8.06
C THR A 176 -24.28 16.78 -6.83
N GLY A 177 -23.05 17.30 -6.77
CA GLY A 177 -22.53 17.95 -5.57
C GLY A 177 -22.39 17.00 -4.38
N TYR A 178 -22.15 15.70 -4.63
CA TYR A 178 -22.00 14.71 -3.57
C TYR A 178 -20.73 14.95 -2.77
N THR A 179 -20.88 14.90 -1.46
CA THR A 179 -19.77 14.82 -0.49
C THR A 179 -20.08 13.74 0.53
N THR A 180 -19.07 12.99 0.95
CA THR A 180 -19.25 12.00 2.00
C THR A 180 -19.00 12.62 3.37
N THR A 181 -19.75 12.18 4.37
CA THR A 181 -19.52 12.56 5.78
C THR A 181 -18.75 11.49 6.55
N THR A 182 -18.69 10.29 5.99
CA THR A 182 -18.05 9.12 6.66
C THR A 182 -16.75 8.71 6.02
N HIS A 183 -16.40 9.22 4.82
CA HIS A 183 -15.21 8.86 4.03
C HIS A 183 -14.99 7.35 3.80
N THR A 184 -16.05 6.54 3.95
CA THR A 184 -16.04 5.09 3.66
C THR A 184 -16.35 4.76 2.20
N ALA A 185 -16.63 5.77 1.40
CA ALA A 185 -16.86 5.68 -0.04
C ALA A 185 -16.13 6.83 -0.74
N PRO A 186 -15.70 6.62 -2.01
CA PRO A 186 -15.07 7.68 -2.78
C PRO A 186 -16.01 8.86 -3.01
N ASP A 187 -15.46 10.04 -3.02
CA ASP A 187 -16.08 11.29 -3.47
C ASP A 187 -15.17 12.05 -4.43
N LEU A 188 -15.46 13.31 -4.71
CA LEU A 188 -14.69 14.11 -5.65
C LEU A 188 -13.23 14.31 -5.21
N ALA A 189 -12.95 14.47 -3.89
CA ALA A 189 -11.59 14.60 -3.39
C ALA A 189 -10.78 13.32 -3.64
N VAL A 190 -11.39 12.16 -3.41
CA VAL A 190 -10.78 10.85 -3.68
C VAL A 190 -10.54 10.64 -5.18
N VAL A 191 -11.47 11.04 -6.05
CA VAL A 191 -11.30 10.95 -7.51
C VAL A 191 -10.09 11.77 -7.97
N TYR A 192 -9.93 12.99 -7.47
CA TYR A 192 -8.74 13.80 -7.75
C TYR A 192 -7.46 13.14 -7.22
N GLY A 193 -7.49 12.60 -6.01
CA GLY A 193 -6.37 11.84 -5.45
C GLY A 193 -5.99 10.63 -6.28
N LEU A 194 -6.96 9.87 -6.78
CA LEU A 194 -6.72 8.75 -7.69
C LEU A 194 -6.10 9.20 -9.01
N LYS A 195 -6.58 10.30 -9.61
CA LYS A 195 -5.96 10.88 -10.81
C LYS A 195 -4.52 11.28 -10.54
N ALA A 196 -4.23 11.92 -9.40
CA ALA A 196 -2.85 12.28 -9.03
C ALA A 196 -1.93 11.06 -8.93
N LYS A 197 -2.41 9.96 -8.33
CA LYS A 197 -1.66 8.69 -8.23
C LYS A 197 -1.43 8.05 -9.60
N VAL A 198 -2.45 8.03 -10.45
CA VAL A 198 -2.39 7.44 -11.80
C VAL A 198 -1.43 8.22 -12.69
N TYR A 199 -1.51 9.55 -12.70
CA TYR A 199 -0.59 10.40 -13.45
C TYR A 199 0.84 10.34 -12.92
N LEU A 200 1.03 10.21 -11.60
CA LEU A 200 2.37 10.02 -11.03
C LEU A 200 2.99 8.68 -11.46
N TRP A 201 2.19 7.62 -11.54
CA TRP A 201 2.63 6.31 -12.06
C TRP A 201 3.08 6.37 -13.51
N ASP A 202 2.38 7.14 -14.33
CA ASP A 202 2.69 7.39 -15.75
C ASP A 202 3.75 8.49 -15.96
N GLU A 203 4.31 9.04 -14.88
CA GLU A 203 5.31 10.12 -14.91
C GLU A 203 4.83 11.41 -15.61
N GLN A 204 3.52 11.61 -15.71
CA GLN A 204 2.90 12.87 -16.14
C GLN A 204 2.85 13.83 -14.95
N TYR A 205 3.99 14.45 -14.67
CA TYR A 205 4.17 15.20 -13.42
C TYR A 205 3.36 16.49 -13.35
N ASP A 206 3.09 17.17 -14.48
CA ASP A 206 2.24 18.37 -14.49
C ASP A 206 0.80 18.06 -14.10
N GLU A 207 0.24 16.96 -14.64
CA GLU A 207 -1.08 16.47 -14.30
C GLU A 207 -1.13 15.94 -12.87
N ALA A 208 -0.12 15.18 -12.44
CA ALA A 208 0.00 14.71 -11.06
C ALA A 208 0.01 15.88 -10.06
N TYR A 209 0.76 16.94 -10.35
CA TYR A 209 0.77 18.17 -9.55
C TYR A 209 -0.60 18.84 -9.51
N THR A 210 -1.24 19.00 -10.66
CA THR A 210 -2.55 19.63 -10.79
C THR A 210 -3.60 18.89 -9.98
N TYR A 211 -3.70 17.57 -10.15
CA TYR A 211 -4.71 16.77 -9.46
C TYR A 211 -4.39 16.57 -7.96
N ALA A 212 -3.12 16.55 -7.56
CA ALA A 212 -2.76 16.56 -6.14
C ALA A 212 -3.22 17.85 -5.45
N ASN A 213 -3.06 19.02 -6.09
CA ASN A 213 -3.59 20.28 -5.56
C ASN A 213 -5.12 20.27 -5.48
N LEU A 214 -5.82 19.82 -6.53
CA LEU A 214 -7.28 19.71 -6.52
C LEU A 214 -7.78 18.78 -5.41
N ALA A 215 -7.10 17.67 -5.19
CA ALA A 215 -7.43 16.73 -4.10
C ALA A 215 -7.25 17.39 -2.73
N ILE A 216 -6.12 18.07 -2.50
CA ILE A 216 -5.84 18.81 -1.26
C ILE A 216 -6.92 19.86 -1.01
N GLU A 217 -7.12 20.76 -1.98
CA GLU A 217 -8.09 21.87 -1.84
C GLU A 217 -9.51 21.34 -1.59
N THR A 218 -9.91 20.27 -2.27
CA THR A 218 -11.25 19.70 -2.12
C THR A 218 -11.41 19.03 -0.75
N ALA A 219 -10.43 18.24 -0.32
CA ALA A 219 -10.45 17.59 0.99
C ALA A 219 -10.42 18.60 2.14
N GLU A 220 -9.57 19.64 2.07
CA GLU A 220 -9.49 20.67 3.10
C GLU A 220 -10.78 21.51 3.18
N LYS A 221 -11.44 21.80 2.05
CA LYS A 221 -12.78 22.41 2.05
C LYS A 221 -13.86 21.54 2.71
N GLN A 222 -13.66 20.23 2.73
CA GLN A 222 -14.51 19.26 3.42
C GLN A 222 -14.12 19.07 4.90
N GLY A 223 -13.09 19.79 5.39
CA GLY A 223 -12.62 19.74 6.77
C GLY A 223 -11.52 18.73 7.04
N ALA A 224 -10.87 18.21 6.00
CA ALA A 224 -9.70 17.34 6.20
C ALA A 224 -8.51 18.13 6.76
N GLU A 225 -7.87 17.55 7.76
CA GLU A 225 -6.68 18.11 8.41
C GLU A 225 -5.58 17.04 8.49
N MET A 226 -4.32 17.47 8.45
CA MET A 226 -3.18 16.58 8.69
C MET A 226 -3.26 15.94 10.06
N MET A 227 -2.93 14.66 10.16
CA MET A 227 -2.82 14.01 11.45
C MET A 227 -1.83 14.74 12.35
N SER A 228 -2.32 15.15 13.51
CA SER A 228 -1.53 15.80 14.56
C SER A 228 -0.57 14.81 15.23
N LYS A 229 0.43 15.33 15.94
CA LYS A 229 1.33 14.50 16.77
C LYS A 229 0.54 13.61 17.74
N SER A 230 -0.53 14.12 18.33
CA SER A 230 -1.38 13.38 19.26
C SER A 230 -2.08 12.21 18.57
N GLU A 231 -2.66 12.44 17.37
CA GLU A 231 -3.33 11.38 16.60
C GLU A 231 -2.37 10.31 16.11
N LEU A 232 -1.13 10.70 15.75
CA LEU A 232 -0.09 9.77 15.31
C LEU A 232 0.40 8.80 16.41
N THR A 233 0.22 9.15 17.70
CA THR A 233 0.87 8.42 18.81
C THR A 233 -0.08 8.00 19.92
N ASN A 234 -1.38 8.29 19.81
CA ASN A 234 -2.37 7.92 20.82
C ASN A 234 -2.48 6.40 20.96
N ALA A 235 -2.34 5.87 22.17
CA ALA A 235 -2.31 4.43 22.43
C ALA A 235 -3.64 3.72 22.11
N ASN A 236 -4.76 4.44 22.07
CA ASN A 236 -6.09 3.86 21.91
C ASN A 236 -6.68 4.05 20.50
N THR A 237 -6.14 4.97 19.71
CA THR A 237 -6.79 5.41 18.46
C THR A 237 -5.87 5.54 17.27
N ALA A 238 -4.54 5.66 17.48
CA ALA A 238 -3.61 5.85 16.35
C ALA A 238 -3.71 4.69 15.36
N PHE A 239 -4.04 5.01 14.12
CA PHE A 239 -4.26 4.05 13.02
C PHE A 239 -5.23 2.90 13.34
N ALA A 240 -6.03 3.04 14.40
CA ALA A 240 -7.17 2.19 14.70
C ALA A 240 -8.51 2.88 14.38
N MET A 241 -8.51 4.21 14.36
CA MET A 241 -9.68 5.03 14.04
C MET A 241 -9.30 6.08 13.01
N ALA A 242 -10.14 6.25 12.00
CA ALA A 242 -9.96 7.27 10.99
C ALA A 242 -9.99 8.67 11.62
N THR A 243 -9.11 9.55 11.14
CA THR A 243 -9.10 10.99 11.44
C THR A 243 -9.68 11.77 10.27
N SER A 244 -9.88 13.08 10.44
CA SER A 244 -10.40 13.93 9.35
C SER A 244 -9.49 13.96 8.11
N GLY A 245 -8.20 13.66 8.26
CA GLY A 245 -7.24 13.58 7.16
C GLY A 245 -7.31 12.29 6.35
N TRP A 246 -8.12 11.30 6.77
CA TRP A 246 -8.33 10.09 5.99
C TRP A 246 -9.41 10.32 4.94
N MET A 247 -8.99 10.61 3.72
CA MET A 247 -9.88 10.93 2.61
C MET A 247 -10.74 9.74 2.18
N TRP A 248 -10.21 8.52 2.36
CA TRP A 248 -10.94 7.28 2.07
C TRP A 248 -10.41 6.15 2.94
N TYR A 249 -11.32 5.41 3.58
CA TYR A 249 -10.98 4.27 4.43
C TYR A 249 -12.05 3.18 4.43
N GLY A 250 -11.65 1.97 4.82
CA GLY A 250 -12.57 0.88 5.12
C GLY A 250 -12.71 0.69 6.61
N HIS A 251 -13.83 0.12 7.05
CA HIS A 251 -14.10 -0.19 8.45
C HIS A 251 -14.24 -1.70 8.66
N TYR A 252 -13.51 -2.24 9.62
CA TYR A 252 -13.72 -3.59 10.12
C TYR A 252 -14.69 -3.56 11.30
N SER A 253 -15.88 -4.17 11.15
CA SER A 253 -16.77 -4.41 12.28
C SER A 253 -16.42 -5.71 12.99
N ALA A 254 -16.75 -5.80 14.29
CA ALA A 254 -16.53 -7.01 15.09
C ALA A 254 -17.12 -8.28 14.47
N GLU A 255 -18.21 -8.15 13.71
CA GLU A 255 -18.90 -9.27 13.04
C GLU A 255 -18.13 -9.83 11.84
N ASN A 256 -17.24 -9.03 11.27
CA ASN A 256 -16.47 -9.36 10.06
C ASN A 256 -15.01 -9.72 10.38
N LEU A 257 -14.68 -9.89 11.65
CA LEU A 257 -13.32 -10.17 12.09
C LEU A 257 -13.06 -11.65 12.28
N ASN A 258 -11.89 -12.07 11.87
CA ASN A 258 -11.32 -13.35 12.25
C ASN A 258 -10.22 -13.17 13.29
N ASN A 259 -10.13 -14.10 14.24
CA ASN A 259 -9.14 -14.07 15.30
C ASN A 259 -7.68 -14.11 14.77
N LEU A 260 -7.44 -14.88 13.70
CA LEU A 260 -6.06 -15.08 13.21
C LEU A 260 -5.62 -14.00 12.22
N SER A 261 -6.53 -13.52 11.39
CA SER A 261 -6.20 -12.74 10.21
C SER A 261 -6.94 -11.41 10.22
N ASN A 262 -6.43 -10.45 10.96
CA ASN A 262 -6.94 -9.09 10.98
C ASN A 262 -5.77 -8.10 10.98
N LEU A 263 -6.01 -6.87 10.53
CA LEU A 263 -4.97 -5.86 10.37
C LEU A 263 -4.20 -5.59 11.67
N ALA A 264 -4.91 -5.41 12.78
CA ALA A 264 -4.28 -5.17 14.08
C ALA A 264 -3.44 -6.36 14.52
N GLY A 265 -3.92 -7.60 14.29
CA GLY A 265 -3.17 -8.83 14.58
C GLY A 265 -1.91 -9.00 13.74
N MET A 266 -1.81 -8.31 12.59
CA MET A 266 -0.63 -8.38 11.72
C MET A 266 0.33 -7.22 11.94
N LEU A 267 -0.16 -6.02 12.23
CA LEU A 267 0.64 -4.79 12.26
C LEU A 267 0.77 -4.15 13.64
N SER A 268 -0.07 -4.50 14.62
CA SER A 268 0.07 -3.96 15.98
C SER A 268 1.09 -4.74 16.78
N GLY A 269 2.16 -4.09 17.21
CA GLY A 269 3.11 -4.69 18.15
C GLY A 269 2.55 -4.95 19.54
N GLU A 270 1.37 -4.41 19.87
CA GLU A 270 0.73 -4.53 21.19
C GLU A 270 -0.34 -5.62 21.28
N ALA A 271 -0.89 -6.08 20.17
CA ALA A 271 -1.95 -7.09 20.17
C ALA A 271 -1.46 -8.40 20.81
N GLU A 272 -2.28 -8.98 21.68
CA GLU A 272 -2.00 -10.22 22.42
C GLU A 272 -2.68 -11.44 21.78
N TRP A 273 -3.17 -11.30 20.56
CA TRP A 273 -3.76 -12.36 19.75
C TRP A 273 -3.06 -12.47 18.38
N SER A 274 -3.33 -13.56 17.65
CA SER A 274 -2.92 -13.72 16.27
C SER A 274 -1.41 -13.67 16.07
N TYR A 275 -1.01 -13.21 14.89
CA TYR A 275 0.37 -13.21 14.43
C TYR A 275 1.27 -12.19 15.14
N SER A 276 0.74 -11.10 15.68
CA SER A 276 1.58 -10.12 16.37
C SER A 276 2.29 -10.71 17.61
N ASN A 277 1.70 -11.73 18.24
CA ASN A 277 2.39 -12.47 19.29
C ASN A 277 3.53 -13.36 18.81
N LEU A 278 3.55 -13.68 17.52
CA LEU A 278 4.48 -14.62 16.92
C LEU A 278 5.57 -13.90 16.12
N THR A 279 5.22 -12.83 15.44
CA THR A 279 6.10 -12.16 14.47
C THR A 279 6.36 -10.69 14.77
N GLN A 280 5.72 -10.06 15.71
CA GLN A 280 5.92 -8.68 16.21
C GLN A 280 6.62 -7.74 15.21
N PRO A 281 5.88 -6.98 14.38
CA PRO A 281 6.46 -6.23 13.26
C PRO A 281 7.42 -5.14 13.73
N ILE A 282 8.62 -5.10 13.18
CA ILE A 282 9.64 -4.07 13.44
C ILE A 282 9.97 -3.30 12.17
N ILE A 283 10.29 -2.02 12.30
CA ILE A 283 10.80 -1.21 11.19
C ILE A 283 12.27 -1.53 10.94
N ASP A 284 12.69 -1.50 9.66
CA ASP A 284 14.11 -1.56 9.32
C ASP A 284 14.88 -0.40 9.98
N LYS A 285 16.03 -0.74 10.58
CA LYS A 285 16.86 0.24 11.28
C LYS A 285 17.30 1.37 10.36
N SER A 286 17.69 1.07 9.12
CA SER A 286 18.16 2.11 8.18
C SER A 286 17.08 3.10 7.82
N LEU A 287 15.82 2.66 7.73
CA LEU A 287 14.68 3.54 7.53
C LEU A 287 14.36 4.35 8.80
N TYR A 288 14.41 3.71 9.98
CA TYR A 288 14.21 4.40 11.25
C TYR A 288 15.25 5.51 11.48
N ASP A 289 16.51 5.25 11.13
CA ASP A 289 17.61 6.20 11.30
C ASP A 289 17.52 7.43 10.35
N LYS A 290 16.70 7.35 9.30
CA LYS A 290 16.40 8.52 8.44
C LYS A 290 15.50 9.57 9.10
N MET A 291 14.78 9.20 10.17
CA MET A 291 14.00 10.13 10.96
C MET A 291 14.90 10.95 11.90
N GLY A 292 14.79 12.28 11.86
CA GLY A 292 15.47 13.15 12.80
C GLY A 292 15.06 12.88 14.25
N VAL A 293 15.89 13.26 15.21
CA VAL A 293 15.61 13.04 16.65
C VAL A 293 14.34 13.74 17.14
N ASN A 294 13.90 14.77 16.43
CA ASN A 294 12.68 15.52 16.72
C ASN A 294 11.48 15.05 15.90
N ASP A 295 11.65 14.07 15.01
CA ASP A 295 10.55 13.55 14.20
C ASP A 295 9.53 12.82 15.10
N TYR A 296 8.30 13.29 15.05
CA TYR A 296 7.22 12.72 15.89
C TYR A 296 6.93 11.26 15.57
N ARG A 297 7.18 10.82 14.31
CA ARG A 297 6.95 9.45 13.86
C ARG A 297 7.91 8.44 14.50
N ARG A 298 9.06 8.89 15.06
CA ARG A 298 9.90 8.00 15.88
C ARG A 298 9.14 7.37 17.05
N LYS A 299 8.11 8.03 17.55
CA LYS A 299 7.25 7.50 18.63
C LYS A 299 6.30 6.40 18.17
N GLN A 300 6.25 6.13 16.88
CA GLN A 300 5.53 4.98 16.32
C GLN A 300 6.37 3.69 16.34
N PHE A 301 7.61 3.75 16.81
CA PHE A 301 8.53 2.61 16.88
C PHE A 301 9.37 2.69 18.15
N LEU A 302 9.62 1.55 18.79
CA LEU A 302 10.40 1.52 20.03
C LEU A 302 11.88 1.76 19.78
N ASP A 303 12.41 2.89 20.26
CA ASP A 303 13.84 3.21 20.21
C ASP A 303 14.64 2.21 21.07
N PRO A 304 15.80 1.72 20.61
CA PRO A 304 16.67 0.82 21.40
C PRO A 304 17.12 1.41 22.76
N ASN A 305 17.22 2.74 22.84
CA ASN A 305 17.64 3.44 24.06
C ASN A 305 16.47 3.96 24.91
N ARG A 306 15.23 3.48 24.63
CA ARG A 306 14.03 3.92 25.31
C ARG A 306 14.07 3.67 26.81
N LYS A 307 13.39 4.54 27.55
CA LYS A 307 13.18 4.39 28.98
C LYS A 307 11.71 4.13 29.26
N LYS A 308 11.44 3.59 30.43
CA LYS A 308 10.08 3.46 30.98
C LYS A 308 9.40 4.83 30.95
N GLY A 309 8.21 4.90 30.38
CA GLY A 309 7.43 6.14 30.26
C GLY A 309 7.71 6.99 29.00
N ASP A 310 8.68 6.60 28.14
CA ASP A 310 8.94 7.34 26.89
C ASP A 310 7.83 7.17 25.86
N TYR A 311 6.98 6.16 26.01
CA TYR A 311 5.92 5.80 25.06
C TYR A 311 4.57 5.64 25.77
N GLN A 312 3.50 6.04 25.08
CA GLN A 312 2.16 5.65 25.44
C GLN A 312 1.92 4.20 25.01
N THR A 313 1.31 3.41 25.86
CA THR A 313 0.97 2.00 25.59
C THR A 313 -0.36 1.64 26.25
N SER A 314 -1.09 0.73 25.63
CA SER A 314 -2.28 0.08 26.22
C SER A 314 -1.92 -1.21 26.95
N ARG A 315 -0.65 -1.63 26.88
CA ARG A 315 -0.04 -2.71 27.66
C ARG A 315 0.50 -2.16 28.99
N ASP A 316 0.95 -3.07 29.86
CA ASP A 316 1.66 -2.68 31.06
C ASP A 316 3.01 -2.00 30.74
N GLU A 317 3.55 -1.26 31.70
CA GLU A 317 4.81 -0.52 31.50
C GLU A 317 6.03 -1.42 31.28
N ASP A 318 5.99 -2.67 31.74
CA ASP A 318 7.07 -3.63 31.56
C ASP A 318 7.13 -4.13 30.11
N PHE A 319 6.01 -4.06 29.37
CA PHE A 319 5.98 -4.33 27.93
C PHE A 319 6.95 -3.42 27.16
N ILE A 320 6.91 -2.11 27.40
CA ILE A 320 7.81 -1.16 26.71
C ILE A 320 9.28 -1.50 26.98
N ALA A 321 9.62 -1.91 28.19
CA ALA A 321 10.99 -2.26 28.55
C ALA A 321 11.48 -3.57 27.91
N ASN A 322 10.58 -4.55 27.72
CA ASN A 322 10.94 -5.91 27.34
C ASN A 322 10.63 -6.24 25.87
N ALA A 323 9.84 -5.41 25.18
CA ALA A 323 9.49 -5.61 23.77
C ALA A 323 10.71 -5.45 22.85
N PRO A 324 10.71 -6.06 21.66
CA PRO A 324 11.78 -5.90 20.70
C PRO A 324 12.11 -4.45 20.37
N ASP A 325 13.39 -4.15 20.11
CA ASP A 325 13.80 -2.86 19.57
C ASP A 325 13.14 -2.66 18.19
N TYR A 326 12.83 -1.40 17.87
CA TYR A 326 12.17 -1.01 16.63
C TYR A 326 10.75 -1.56 16.44
N LEU A 327 10.13 -2.15 17.48
CA LEU A 327 8.76 -2.65 17.42
C LEU A 327 7.79 -1.56 17.00
N ALA A 328 6.89 -1.89 16.09
CA ALA A 328 5.87 -0.97 15.61
C ALA A 328 4.76 -0.74 16.64
N LEU A 329 4.56 0.51 17.00
CA LEU A 329 3.43 1.03 17.77
C LEU A 329 2.53 1.92 16.91
N LYS A 330 2.70 1.96 15.60
CA LYS A 330 1.91 2.79 14.69
C LYS A 330 0.46 2.36 14.66
N PHE A 331 0.22 1.08 14.42
CA PHE A 331 -1.13 0.52 14.37
C PHE A 331 -1.52 0.05 15.77
N ARG A 332 -2.50 0.72 16.37
CA ARG A 332 -2.99 0.41 17.72
C ARG A 332 -4.19 -0.52 17.67
N CYS A 333 -4.47 -1.15 18.79
CA CYS A 333 -5.72 -1.86 18.99
C CYS A 333 -6.85 -0.86 19.23
N ALA A 334 -8.01 -1.08 18.66
CA ALA A 334 -9.18 -0.22 18.87
C ALA A 334 -9.53 -0.15 20.37
N SER A 335 -9.82 1.04 20.85
CA SER A 335 -10.10 1.33 22.25
C SER A 335 -8.99 0.91 23.24
N GLY A 336 -7.79 0.61 22.74
CA GLY A 336 -6.68 0.10 23.53
C GLY A 336 -6.87 -1.34 24.03
N ASP A 337 -7.84 -2.09 23.51
CA ASP A 337 -8.03 -3.49 23.89
C ASP A 337 -7.03 -4.39 23.20
N THR A 338 -5.97 -4.76 23.91
CA THR A 338 -4.90 -5.63 23.40
C THR A 338 -5.19 -7.12 23.56
N LYS A 339 -6.29 -7.49 24.23
CA LYS A 339 -6.59 -8.88 24.62
C LYS A 339 -7.75 -9.49 23.86
N THR A 340 -8.79 -8.71 23.57
CA THR A 340 -10.03 -9.19 22.96
C THR A 340 -10.05 -8.84 21.48
N TYR A 341 -9.72 -9.79 20.59
CA TYR A 341 -9.62 -9.52 19.15
C TYR A 341 -10.91 -8.92 18.56
N SER A 342 -12.08 -9.38 19.00
CA SER A 342 -13.37 -8.88 18.49
C SER A 342 -13.63 -7.39 18.83
N VAL A 343 -12.87 -6.83 19.77
CA VAL A 343 -12.89 -5.39 20.10
C VAL A 343 -11.68 -4.70 19.49
N GLY A 344 -10.48 -5.14 19.86
CA GLY A 344 -9.24 -4.46 19.52
C GLY A 344 -8.86 -4.51 18.04
N ALA A 345 -9.38 -5.49 17.28
CA ALA A 345 -9.15 -5.57 15.83
C ALA A 345 -10.26 -4.89 14.99
N ALA A 346 -11.31 -4.35 15.62
CA ALA A 346 -12.35 -3.57 14.93
C ALA A 346 -11.81 -2.17 14.60
N THR A 347 -10.93 -2.11 13.62
CA THR A 347 -10.17 -0.92 13.22
C THR A 347 -10.58 -0.41 11.85
N ASP A 348 -10.30 0.86 11.60
CA ASP A 348 -10.35 1.45 10.27
C ASP A 348 -9.07 1.16 9.49
N VAL A 349 -9.18 1.08 8.16
CA VAL A 349 -8.09 0.78 7.23
C VAL A 349 -7.95 1.93 6.23
N PRO A 350 -6.84 2.67 6.22
CA PRO A 350 -6.68 3.80 5.30
C PRO A 350 -6.42 3.31 3.87
N PHE A 351 -7.19 3.82 2.91
CA PHE A 351 -6.93 3.63 1.48
C PHE A 351 -6.29 4.88 0.87
N MET A 352 -6.64 6.06 1.36
CA MET A 352 -6.07 7.33 0.93
C MET A 352 -6.08 8.33 2.08
N ARG A 353 -4.94 8.97 2.32
CA ARG A 353 -4.79 10.03 3.32
C ARG A 353 -4.30 11.34 2.66
N LEU A 354 -4.64 12.46 3.28
CA LEU A 354 -4.27 13.79 2.80
C LEU A 354 -2.74 13.95 2.67
N GLU A 355 -1.97 13.32 3.56
CA GLU A 355 -0.52 13.30 3.53
C GLU A 355 0.04 12.77 2.20
N GLU A 356 -0.61 11.78 1.59
CA GLU A 356 -0.19 11.22 0.31
C GLU A 356 -0.23 12.27 -0.80
N MET A 357 -1.28 13.08 -0.82
CA MET A 357 -1.45 14.14 -1.81
C MET A 357 -0.36 15.22 -1.71
N TYR A 358 0.04 15.58 -0.49
CA TYR A 358 1.14 16.54 -0.28
C TYR A 358 2.49 15.99 -0.74
N LEU A 359 2.77 14.71 -0.52
CA LEU A 359 4.02 14.09 -0.97
C LEU A 359 4.04 13.88 -2.50
N ILE A 360 2.91 13.49 -3.10
CA ILE A 360 2.76 13.45 -4.57
C ILE A 360 2.99 14.84 -5.16
N ARG A 361 2.38 15.88 -4.58
CA ARG A 361 2.58 17.27 -5.02
C ARG A 361 4.04 17.69 -4.98
N ALA A 362 4.77 17.33 -3.92
CA ALA A 362 6.18 17.68 -3.78
C ALA A 362 7.05 17.02 -4.86
N GLU A 363 6.86 15.70 -5.10
CA GLU A 363 7.57 15.00 -6.17
C GLU A 363 7.22 15.58 -7.54
N ALA A 364 5.94 15.73 -7.82
CA ALA A 364 5.44 16.22 -9.11
C ALA A 364 5.95 17.65 -9.40
N ALA A 365 5.96 18.56 -8.41
CA ALA A 365 6.54 19.89 -8.57
C ALA A 365 8.04 19.85 -8.84
N GLY A 366 8.76 18.97 -8.16
CA GLY A 366 10.21 18.81 -8.35
C GLY A 366 10.60 18.32 -9.73
N MET A 367 9.75 17.51 -10.34
CA MET A 367 9.97 16.93 -11.67
C MET A 367 9.43 17.82 -12.80
N SER A 368 8.33 18.55 -12.58
CA SER A 368 7.70 19.33 -13.65
C SER A 368 8.08 20.81 -13.61
N LYS A 369 8.56 21.33 -12.49
CA LYS A 369 8.93 22.73 -12.34
C LYS A 369 10.41 22.90 -12.02
N SER A 370 10.81 22.54 -10.81
CA SER A 370 12.21 22.57 -10.40
C SER A 370 12.45 21.73 -9.14
N VAL A 371 13.64 21.15 -9.02
CA VAL A 371 14.12 20.47 -7.81
C VAL A 371 13.94 21.33 -6.58
N TYR A 372 14.21 22.65 -6.71
CA TYR A 372 14.05 23.59 -5.61
C TYR A 372 12.59 23.65 -5.12
N GLU A 373 11.61 23.83 -6.02
CA GLU A 373 10.19 23.87 -5.63
C GLU A 373 9.71 22.57 -4.98
N GLY A 374 10.12 21.43 -5.54
CA GLY A 374 9.81 20.11 -4.95
C GLY A 374 10.36 19.96 -3.53
N MET A 375 11.62 20.35 -3.33
CA MET A 375 12.27 20.28 -2.02
C MET A 375 11.72 21.31 -1.03
N GLU A 376 11.31 22.49 -1.49
CA GLU A 376 10.65 23.49 -0.64
C GLU A 376 9.32 22.95 -0.11
N LEU A 377 8.47 22.39 -0.99
CA LEU A 377 7.22 21.76 -0.60
C LEU A 377 7.42 20.58 0.37
N LEU A 378 8.41 19.75 0.11
CA LEU A 378 8.73 18.62 1.00
C LEU A 378 9.20 19.11 2.37
N ASN A 379 10.17 20.02 2.41
CA ASN A 379 10.74 20.55 3.65
C ASN A 379 9.67 21.25 4.49
N ASP A 380 8.81 22.06 3.86
CA ASP A 380 7.73 22.76 4.54
C ASP A 380 6.72 21.81 5.15
N TRP A 381 6.32 20.78 4.41
CA TRP A 381 5.39 19.76 4.91
C TRP A 381 6.00 19.01 6.10
N VAL A 382 7.24 18.50 5.98
CA VAL A 382 7.89 17.72 7.05
C VAL A 382 8.12 18.60 8.28
N ARG A 383 8.62 19.84 8.12
CA ARG A 383 8.82 20.76 9.25
C ARG A 383 7.54 21.10 9.99
N LYS A 384 6.48 21.34 9.25
CA LYS A 384 5.21 21.75 9.84
C LYS A 384 4.52 20.61 10.59
N TYR A 385 4.59 19.41 10.06
CA TYR A 385 3.71 18.33 10.53
C TYR A 385 4.44 17.14 11.15
N ARG A 386 5.75 16.97 10.97
CA ARG A 386 6.48 15.76 11.38
C ARG A 386 7.75 16.05 12.16
N ASP A 387 8.69 16.78 11.62
CA ASP A 387 9.98 17.10 12.24
C ASP A 387 10.30 18.58 12.08
N PRO A 388 10.15 19.39 13.16
CA PRO A 388 10.41 20.82 13.10
C PRO A 388 11.84 21.20 12.68
N ALA A 389 12.80 20.27 12.78
CA ALA A 389 14.19 20.49 12.41
C ALA A 389 14.55 20.01 11.00
N TYR A 390 13.60 19.43 10.26
CA TYR A 390 13.87 18.88 8.95
C TYR A 390 14.31 19.95 7.94
N ASN A 391 15.42 19.72 7.29
CA ASN A 391 15.95 20.60 6.25
C ASN A 391 16.85 19.81 5.29
N LYS A 392 16.24 19.11 4.33
CA LYS A 392 16.96 18.34 3.32
C LYS A 392 17.28 19.23 2.12
N VAL A 393 18.51 19.21 1.66
CA VAL A 393 18.97 19.91 0.47
C VAL A 393 19.52 18.89 -0.52
N VAL A 394 19.04 18.97 -1.74
CA VAL A 394 19.54 18.19 -2.89
C VAL A 394 19.54 19.09 -4.13
N ASP A 395 20.32 18.73 -5.14
CA ASP A 395 20.55 19.56 -6.33
C ASP A 395 20.15 18.88 -7.66
N ASN A 396 19.66 17.65 -7.60
CA ASN A 396 19.23 16.90 -8.78
C ASN A 396 17.90 16.17 -8.55
N GLU A 397 17.23 15.85 -9.66
CA GLU A 397 15.89 15.21 -9.66
C GLU A 397 15.90 13.84 -8.97
N ARG A 398 16.93 13.04 -9.20
CA ARG A 398 17.03 11.70 -8.63
C ARG A 398 17.08 11.74 -7.10
N ASP A 399 17.93 12.57 -6.54
CA ASP A 399 18.05 12.70 -5.09
C ASP A 399 16.81 13.35 -4.47
N MET A 400 16.12 14.24 -5.20
CA MET A 400 14.83 14.80 -4.79
C MET A 400 13.76 13.69 -4.75
N GLN A 401 13.62 12.87 -5.79
CA GLN A 401 12.69 11.75 -5.79
C GLN A 401 12.98 10.77 -4.64
N LEU A 402 14.25 10.47 -4.36
CA LEU A 402 14.64 9.62 -3.24
C LEU A 402 14.31 10.27 -1.89
N ALA A 403 14.46 11.59 -1.75
CA ALA A 403 14.08 12.29 -0.52
C ALA A 403 12.57 12.25 -0.28
N VAL A 404 11.75 12.44 -1.31
CA VAL A 404 10.28 12.28 -1.20
C VAL A 404 9.91 10.84 -0.91
N LEU A 405 10.51 9.88 -1.60
CA LEU A 405 10.25 8.45 -1.37
C LEU A 405 10.62 8.02 0.06
N ASP A 406 11.72 8.50 0.62
CA ASP A 406 12.08 8.23 2.02
C ASP A 406 10.98 8.73 2.97
N GLN A 407 10.42 9.92 2.72
CA GLN A 407 9.31 10.42 3.53
C GLN A 407 8.02 9.62 3.31
N MET A 408 7.74 9.15 2.09
CA MET A 408 6.62 8.23 1.83
C MET A 408 6.79 6.90 2.58
N ARG A 409 7.97 6.30 2.54
CA ARG A 409 8.26 5.02 3.23
C ARG A 409 8.09 5.14 4.74
N ILE A 410 8.52 6.25 5.34
CA ILE A 410 8.35 6.54 6.77
C ILE A 410 6.87 6.79 7.09
N GLU A 411 6.22 7.69 6.35
CA GLU A 411 4.84 8.12 6.61
C GLU A 411 3.85 6.97 6.42
N PHE A 412 4.02 6.20 5.35
CA PHE A 412 3.12 5.11 4.98
C PHE A 412 3.67 3.72 5.33
N TRP A 413 4.57 3.64 6.32
CA TRP A 413 5.05 2.36 6.83
C TRP A 413 3.86 1.50 7.29
N GLY A 414 3.78 0.28 6.76
CA GLY A 414 2.67 -0.64 7.02
C GLY A 414 1.38 -0.34 6.26
N GLU A 415 1.33 0.73 5.43
CA GLU A 415 0.16 1.10 4.61
C GLU A 415 0.32 0.72 3.12
N GLY A 416 1.56 0.49 2.66
CA GLY A 416 1.85 0.07 1.29
C GLY A 416 1.88 1.19 0.23
N ASN A 417 1.44 2.40 0.55
CA ASN A 417 1.29 3.53 -0.40
C ASN A 417 2.62 3.99 -1.04
N ALA A 418 3.76 3.71 -0.41
CA ALA A 418 5.08 4.05 -0.96
C ALA A 418 5.54 3.10 -2.09
N PHE A 419 4.99 1.88 -2.17
CA PHE A 419 5.45 0.86 -3.10
C PHE A 419 5.31 1.25 -4.59
N PRO A 420 4.22 1.87 -5.06
CA PRO A 420 4.14 2.32 -6.45
C PRO A 420 5.29 3.25 -6.83
N SER A 421 5.61 4.24 -5.99
CA SER A 421 6.75 5.14 -6.19
C SER A 421 8.08 4.38 -6.12
N ALA A 422 8.26 3.47 -5.17
CA ALA A 422 9.45 2.64 -5.08
C ALA A 422 9.66 1.79 -6.35
N LYS A 423 8.61 1.14 -6.87
CA LYS A 423 8.68 0.33 -8.09
C LYS A 423 9.00 1.17 -9.33
N ARG A 424 8.49 2.41 -9.41
CA ARG A 424 8.78 3.36 -10.50
C ARG A 424 10.21 3.91 -10.40
N ILE A 425 10.61 4.38 -9.21
CA ILE A 425 11.90 5.05 -8.97
C ILE A 425 13.06 4.03 -8.89
N GLN A 426 12.81 2.82 -8.43
CA GLN A 426 13.81 1.76 -8.23
C GLN A 426 15.00 2.21 -7.35
N PRO A 427 14.78 2.48 -6.06
CA PRO A 427 15.80 3.05 -5.18
C PRO A 427 16.91 2.06 -4.79
N GLY A 428 16.73 0.78 -5.06
CA GLY A 428 17.48 -0.30 -4.46
C GLY A 428 16.83 -0.81 -3.18
N VAL A 429 17.16 -2.02 -2.80
CA VAL A 429 16.72 -2.63 -1.53
C VAL A 429 17.95 -3.09 -0.77
N MET A 430 18.07 -2.64 0.47
CA MET A 430 19.20 -2.98 1.34
C MET A 430 18.68 -3.49 2.68
N GLN A 431 18.68 -4.80 2.85
CA GLN A 431 18.26 -5.47 4.08
C GLN A 431 19.42 -6.10 4.82
N TYR A 432 20.43 -6.59 4.08
CA TYR A 432 21.64 -7.19 4.64
C TYR A 432 22.79 -6.21 4.58
N TYR A 433 23.17 -5.66 5.75
CA TYR A 433 24.28 -4.74 5.93
C TYR A 433 24.83 -4.86 7.36
N LYS A 434 26.03 -4.33 7.59
CA LYS A 434 26.63 -4.37 8.92
C LYS A 434 25.80 -3.54 9.91
N GLY A 435 25.30 -4.19 10.95
CA GLY A 435 24.49 -3.55 11.98
C GLY A 435 23.00 -3.48 11.65
N THR A 436 22.53 -4.21 10.62
CA THR A 436 21.11 -4.40 10.38
C THR A 436 20.41 -5.00 11.60
N ASN A 437 19.15 -4.63 11.79
CA ASN A 437 18.26 -5.27 12.76
C ASN A 437 17.41 -6.39 12.15
N ALA A 438 17.62 -6.73 10.89
CA ALA A 438 16.96 -7.86 10.27
C ALA A 438 17.31 -9.15 11.02
N PRO A 439 16.32 -9.97 11.42
CA PRO A 439 16.56 -11.21 12.15
C PRO A 439 17.41 -12.20 11.36
N ALA A 440 18.43 -12.81 12.01
CA ALA A 440 19.39 -13.70 11.35
C ALA A 440 18.77 -15.00 10.79
N ASN A 441 17.58 -15.37 11.24
CA ASN A 441 16.85 -16.58 10.84
C ASN A 441 15.84 -16.33 9.70
N ILE A 442 15.78 -15.11 9.16
CA ILE A 442 14.91 -14.75 8.04
C ILE A 442 15.75 -14.58 6.78
N TYR A 443 15.22 -15.03 5.66
CA TYR A 443 15.81 -14.76 4.36
C TYR A 443 15.51 -13.33 3.95
N TYR A 444 16.53 -12.59 3.52
CA TYR A 444 16.40 -11.27 2.93
C TYR A 444 17.38 -11.07 1.79
N ILE A 445 17.04 -10.20 0.88
CA ILE A 445 17.74 -10.02 -0.39
C ILE A 445 18.02 -8.55 -0.62
N ASN A 446 19.29 -8.22 -0.80
CA ASN A 446 19.66 -6.92 -1.34
C ASN A 446 19.44 -6.91 -2.86
N ALA A 447 18.96 -5.81 -3.40
CA ALA A 447 18.76 -5.67 -4.82
C ALA A 447 19.17 -4.29 -5.33
N GLN A 448 19.82 -4.25 -6.50
CA GLN A 448 20.03 -3.02 -7.23
C GLN A 448 18.74 -2.66 -7.99
N GLY A 449 18.30 -1.41 -7.88
CA GLY A 449 17.06 -0.96 -8.46
C GLY A 449 15.83 -1.54 -7.75
N MET A 450 15.38 -2.69 -8.15
CA MET A 450 14.21 -3.37 -7.58
C MET A 450 14.45 -4.89 -7.46
N LYS A 451 13.73 -5.54 -6.56
CA LYS A 451 13.68 -7.01 -6.51
C LYS A 451 12.84 -7.53 -7.68
N PRO A 452 13.18 -8.70 -8.27
CA PRO A 452 12.42 -9.25 -9.38
C PRO A 452 10.98 -9.61 -9.02
N ASN A 453 10.69 -9.96 -7.77
CA ASN A 453 9.34 -10.27 -7.28
C ASN A 453 8.43 -9.03 -7.13
N TRP A 454 8.93 -7.81 -7.34
CA TRP A 454 8.08 -6.63 -7.49
C TRP A 454 7.25 -6.67 -8.78
N ASN A 455 7.67 -7.48 -9.74
CA ASN A 455 6.87 -7.84 -10.93
C ASN A 455 6.12 -9.14 -10.64
N TYR A 456 4.90 -9.04 -10.12
CA TYR A 456 4.09 -10.22 -9.84
C TYR A 456 3.80 -11.01 -11.11
N VAL A 457 3.83 -12.33 -11.01
CA VAL A 457 3.44 -13.22 -12.12
C VAL A 457 1.92 -13.39 -12.15
N ILE A 458 1.36 -13.56 -13.34
CA ILE A 458 -0.05 -13.93 -13.49
C ILE A 458 -0.20 -15.38 -13.02
N PRO A 459 -1.16 -15.68 -12.14
CA PRO A 459 -1.31 -17.02 -11.57
C PRO A 459 -1.68 -18.05 -12.64
N ASN A 460 -1.17 -19.27 -12.49
CA ASN A 460 -1.44 -20.36 -13.41
C ASN A 460 -2.93 -20.68 -13.54
N ALA A 461 -3.72 -20.43 -12.50
CA ALA A 461 -5.18 -20.56 -12.55
C ALA A 461 -5.81 -19.68 -13.64
N GLU A 462 -5.33 -18.45 -13.82
CA GLU A 462 -5.76 -17.57 -14.92
C GLU A 462 -5.26 -18.07 -16.27
N VAL A 463 -3.99 -18.45 -16.36
CA VAL A 463 -3.38 -18.94 -17.60
C VAL A 463 -4.10 -20.18 -18.15
N GLN A 464 -4.68 -21.01 -17.30
CA GLN A 464 -5.43 -22.20 -17.71
C GLN A 464 -6.79 -21.86 -18.34
N VAL A 465 -7.46 -20.82 -17.88
CA VAL A 465 -8.80 -20.43 -18.33
C VAL A 465 -8.77 -19.34 -19.40
N ASN A 466 -7.82 -18.41 -19.33
CA ASN A 466 -7.62 -17.32 -20.30
C ASN A 466 -6.41 -17.64 -21.20
N LYS A 467 -6.67 -18.13 -22.40
CA LYS A 467 -5.62 -18.60 -23.30
C LYS A 467 -4.70 -17.48 -23.83
N ALA A 468 -5.21 -16.26 -23.90
CA ALA A 468 -4.48 -15.12 -24.45
C ALA A 468 -3.30 -14.69 -23.57
N VAL A 469 -3.36 -14.92 -22.24
CA VAL A 469 -2.28 -14.50 -21.32
C VAL A 469 -1.14 -15.50 -21.19
N LYS A 470 -1.28 -16.70 -21.78
CA LYS A 470 -0.31 -17.81 -21.66
C LYS A 470 1.12 -17.39 -22.04
N ASP A 471 1.25 -16.72 -23.17
CA ASP A 471 2.55 -16.28 -23.71
C ASP A 471 2.90 -14.82 -23.32
N GLN A 472 2.08 -14.22 -22.44
CA GLN A 472 2.22 -12.85 -21.99
C GLN A 472 2.52 -12.76 -20.47
N ASN A 473 2.86 -13.87 -19.79
CA ASN A 473 3.15 -13.85 -18.37
C ASN A 473 4.49 -13.16 -18.07
N ASN A 474 4.56 -12.53 -16.91
CA ASN A 474 5.82 -12.00 -16.40
C ASN A 474 6.78 -13.16 -16.10
N PRO A 475 8.10 -12.96 -16.19
CA PRO A 475 9.08 -13.94 -15.78
C PRO A 475 8.89 -14.37 -14.34
N ASP A 476 9.03 -15.66 -14.06
CA ASP A 476 8.92 -16.19 -12.71
C ASP A 476 10.14 -15.72 -11.87
N PRO A 477 9.94 -14.94 -10.80
CA PRO A 477 11.04 -14.39 -10.01
C PRO A 477 11.76 -15.45 -9.17
N THR A 478 11.10 -16.58 -8.88
CA THR A 478 11.63 -17.63 -7.99
C THR A 478 12.85 -18.35 -8.57
N MET A 479 13.04 -18.23 -9.89
CA MET A 479 14.17 -18.84 -10.61
C MET A 479 15.36 -17.88 -10.81
N SER A 480 15.25 -16.63 -10.37
CA SER A 480 16.22 -15.57 -10.70
C SER A 480 17.27 -15.33 -9.61
N ILE A 481 16.99 -15.74 -8.37
CA ILE A 481 17.91 -15.60 -7.24
C ILE A 481 17.93 -16.91 -6.42
N ASP A 482 19.11 -17.37 -6.06
CA ASP A 482 19.27 -18.50 -5.16
C ASP A 482 18.94 -18.07 -3.73
N VAL A 483 17.74 -18.40 -3.27
CA VAL A 483 17.27 -18.06 -1.92
C VAL A 483 18.06 -18.78 -0.81
N SER A 484 18.81 -19.84 -1.12
CA SER A 484 19.67 -20.51 -0.14
C SER A 484 20.81 -19.62 0.32
N THR A 485 21.21 -18.65 -0.49
CA THR A 485 22.27 -17.67 -0.21
C THR A 485 21.72 -16.27 0.10
N ALA A 486 20.40 -16.10 0.13
CA ALA A 486 19.75 -14.80 0.31
C ALA A 486 20.16 -14.09 1.60
N GLN A 487 20.37 -14.85 2.69
CA GLN A 487 20.85 -14.32 3.97
C GLN A 487 22.24 -13.64 3.90
N MET A 488 23.03 -13.95 2.89
CA MET A 488 24.38 -13.41 2.74
C MET A 488 24.42 -12.09 1.98
N GLY A 489 23.25 -11.52 1.64
CA GLY A 489 23.20 -10.27 0.92
C GLY A 489 23.86 -10.35 -0.45
N ILE A 490 23.39 -11.25 -1.30
CA ILE A 490 23.96 -11.59 -2.62
C ILE A 490 24.39 -10.38 -3.44
N TYR A 491 23.74 -9.24 -3.22
CA TYR A 491 23.95 -8.00 -3.96
C TYR A 491 24.33 -6.81 -3.05
N ALA A 492 24.95 -7.06 -1.90
CA ALA A 492 25.42 -5.96 -1.06
C ALA A 492 26.38 -5.08 -1.87
N PRO A 493 26.17 -3.76 -1.97
CA PRO A 493 27.15 -2.87 -2.58
C PRO A 493 28.47 -2.95 -1.81
N ALA A 494 29.59 -2.83 -2.54
CA ALA A 494 30.93 -2.96 -1.98
C ALA A 494 31.27 -1.95 -0.85
N ASN A 495 30.42 -0.95 -0.63
CA ASN A 495 30.66 0.18 0.29
C ASN A 495 29.61 0.30 1.42
N TYR A 496 28.94 -0.76 1.81
CA TYR A 496 28.04 -0.74 2.97
C TYR A 496 28.66 -1.35 4.21
#